data_4fdde5b2291508aaef35eaaef8f2a1c3
#
_entry.id   4fdde5b2291508aaef35eaaef8f2a1c3
#
_cell.length_a   1.000
_cell.length_b   1.000
_cell.length_c   1.000
_cell.angle_alpha   90.00
_cell.angle_beta   90.00
_cell.angle_gamma   90.00
#
_symmetry.space_group_name_H-M   'P 1'
#
loop_
_entity.id
_entity.type
_entity.pdbx_description
1 polymer ?
#
loop_
_entity_poly.entity_id
_entity_poly.type
_entity_poly.pdbx_seq_one_letter_code
_entity_poly.pdbx_strand_id
1 'polypeptide(L)'
;LIGTNDIGKDIPSEYTLKNIQDILSVTHETCPNTNVILQAIYPVNSRMSLTARQMVGKRSNKKILALNEELHNIAVENKVHWLDLTKCLSDKKGRLAKEYCYDGLHLNAQGFKVVAEKIIPLLK
;
A
#
# COMPACT_ATOMS: atom_id res chain seq x y z
N LEU A 1 -4.67 3.65 2.46
CA LEU A 1 -4.05 2.52 1.77
C LEU A 1 -5.11 1.60 1.19
N ILE A 2 -5.17 1.47 -0.14
CA ILE A 2 -6.07 0.59 -0.89
C ILE A 2 -5.32 -0.01 -2.10
N GLY A 3 -5.90 -1.05 -2.73
CA GLY A 3 -5.37 -1.66 -3.96
C GLY A 3 -4.82 -3.09 -3.79
N THR A 4 -4.41 -3.50 -2.59
CA THR A 4 -3.87 -4.85 -2.38
C THR A 4 -4.90 -5.96 -2.68
N ASN A 5 -6.18 -5.71 -2.41
CA ASN A 5 -7.24 -6.67 -2.69
C ASN A 5 -7.53 -6.81 -4.19
N ASP A 6 -7.38 -5.74 -4.94
CA ASP A 6 -7.51 -5.75 -6.39
C ASP A 6 -6.42 -6.63 -7.02
N ILE A 7 -5.17 -6.49 -6.57
CA ILE A 7 -4.08 -7.37 -7.00
C ILE A 7 -4.39 -8.83 -6.65
N GLY A 8 -4.92 -9.08 -5.45
CA GLY A 8 -5.28 -10.43 -4.99
C GLY A 8 -6.40 -11.07 -5.81
N LYS A 9 -7.27 -10.28 -6.41
CA LYS A 9 -8.38 -10.70 -7.27
C LYS A 9 -8.05 -10.66 -8.77
N ASP A 10 -6.79 -10.36 -9.13
CA ASP A 10 -6.36 -10.15 -10.54
C ASP A 10 -7.17 -9.08 -11.28
N ILE A 11 -7.65 -8.06 -10.58
CA ILE A 11 -8.27 -6.90 -11.22
C ILE A 11 -7.17 -6.15 -11.99
N PRO A 12 -7.39 -5.82 -13.27
CA PRO A 12 -6.42 -5.07 -14.05
C PRO A 12 -6.08 -3.73 -13.36
N SER A 13 -4.79 -3.40 -13.31
CA SER A 13 -4.29 -2.20 -12.59
C SER A 13 -4.94 -0.90 -13.07
N GLU A 14 -5.30 -0.81 -14.34
CA GLU A 14 -6.00 0.36 -14.92
C GLU A 14 -7.32 0.70 -14.20
N TYR A 15 -8.09 -0.31 -13.76
CA TYR A 15 -9.31 -0.08 -12.98
C TYR A 15 -9.01 0.44 -11.57
N THR A 16 -7.99 -0.14 -10.92
CA THR A 16 -7.54 0.31 -9.60
C THR A 16 -7.07 1.76 -9.66
N LEU A 17 -6.25 2.10 -10.65
CA LEU A 17 -5.72 3.45 -10.84
C LEU A 17 -6.83 4.45 -11.14
N LYS A 18 -7.78 4.08 -12.02
CA LYS A 18 -8.94 4.92 -12.33
C LYS A 18 -9.78 5.18 -11.08
N ASN A 19 -10.08 4.15 -10.31
CA ASN A 19 -10.87 4.29 -9.09
C ASN A 19 -10.18 5.20 -8.06
N ILE A 20 -8.87 5.12 -7.92
CA ILE A 20 -8.10 5.99 -7.03
C ILE A 20 -8.14 7.44 -7.52
N GLN A 21 -7.99 7.68 -8.83
CA GLN A 21 -8.15 9.01 -9.41
C GLN A 21 -9.55 9.58 -9.17
N ASP A 22 -10.60 8.78 -9.38
CA ASP A 22 -11.98 9.19 -9.13
C ASP A 22 -12.20 9.55 -7.65
N ILE A 23 -11.64 8.77 -6.71
CA ILE A 23 -11.67 9.07 -5.26
C ILE A 23 -10.99 10.41 -4.97
N LEU A 24 -9.82 10.67 -5.55
CA LEU A 24 -9.11 11.93 -5.35
C LEU A 24 -9.88 13.12 -5.91
N SER A 25 -10.45 12.99 -7.12
CA SER A 25 -11.27 14.04 -7.74
C SER A 25 -12.47 14.38 -6.87
N VAL A 26 -13.25 13.37 -6.47
CA VAL A 26 -14.42 13.57 -5.59
C VAL A 26 -14.00 14.21 -4.25
N THR A 27 -12.88 13.78 -3.68
CA THR A 27 -12.37 14.36 -2.42
C THR A 27 -12.01 15.84 -2.60
N HIS A 28 -11.33 16.21 -3.67
CA HIS A 28 -10.98 17.60 -3.96
C HIS A 28 -12.22 18.47 -4.18
N GLU A 29 -13.23 17.94 -4.87
CA GLU A 29 -14.48 18.67 -5.16
C GLU A 29 -15.35 18.87 -3.91
N THR A 30 -15.47 17.83 -3.08
CA THR A 30 -16.39 17.84 -1.93
C THR A 30 -15.75 18.31 -0.63
N CYS A 31 -14.43 18.11 -0.49
CA CYS A 31 -13.65 18.41 0.71
C CYS A 31 -12.33 19.13 0.34
N PRO A 32 -12.38 20.34 -0.25
CA PRO A 32 -11.19 21.00 -0.82
C PRO A 32 -10.10 21.34 0.19
N ASN A 33 -10.44 21.41 1.48
CA ASN A 33 -9.50 21.69 2.56
C ASN A 33 -8.91 20.43 3.21
N THR A 34 -9.20 19.24 2.66
CA THR A 34 -8.70 17.97 3.22
C THR A 34 -7.30 17.69 2.70
N ASN A 35 -6.38 17.43 3.63
CA ASN A 35 -5.06 16.92 3.28
C ASN A 35 -5.13 15.41 3.03
N VAL A 36 -4.81 14.98 1.83
CA VAL A 36 -4.82 13.57 1.45
C VAL A 36 -3.43 12.98 1.50
N ILE A 37 -3.29 11.82 2.13
CA ILE A 37 -2.07 11.01 2.11
C ILE A 37 -2.36 9.74 1.32
N LEU A 38 -1.77 9.62 0.14
CA LEU A 38 -1.80 8.39 -0.65
C LEU A 38 -0.61 7.51 -0.26
N GLN A 39 -0.89 6.29 0.22
CA GLN A 39 0.16 5.38 0.65
C GLN A 39 0.46 4.33 -0.41
N ALA A 40 1.76 4.00 -0.54
CA ALA A 40 2.20 2.82 -1.27
C ALA A 40 1.59 1.53 -0.69
N ILE A 41 1.24 0.59 -1.53
CA ILE A 41 0.80 -0.75 -1.13
C ILE A 41 2.00 -1.47 -0.50
N TYR A 42 1.77 -2.08 0.66
CA TYR A 42 2.83 -2.76 1.42
C TYR A 42 3.30 -4.04 0.73
N PRO A 43 4.56 -4.44 0.95
CA PRO A 43 5.06 -5.72 0.45
C PRO A 43 4.32 -6.90 1.09
N VAL A 44 4.46 -8.07 0.50
CA VAL A 44 3.91 -9.34 0.99
C VAL A 44 5.02 -10.37 1.17
N ASN A 45 4.76 -11.43 1.94
CA ASN A 45 5.71 -12.52 2.17
C ASN A 45 5.04 -13.89 2.10
N SER A 46 4.87 -14.41 0.89
CA SER A 46 4.30 -15.75 0.65
C SER A 46 5.21 -16.91 1.09
N ARG A 47 6.48 -16.62 1.40
CA ARG A 47 7.48 -17.63 1.78
C ARG A 47 7.60 -17.83 3.29
N MET A 48 6.82 -17.10 4.06
CA MET A 48 6.88 -17.16 5.53
C MET A 48 6.35 -18.50 6.07
N SER A 49 5.28 -19.05 5.47
CA SER A 49 4.65 -20.32 5.83
C SER A 49 3.70 -20.78 4.71
N LEU A 50 3.17 -21.99 4.83
CA LEU A 50 2.12 -22.47 3.90
C LEU A 50 0.85 -21.63 4.01
N THR A 51 0.46 -21.25 5.23
CA THR A 51 -0.68 -20.36 5.47
C THR A 51 -0.44 -18.99 4.84
N ALA A 52 0.77 -18.43 4.97
CA ALA A 52 1.13 -17.17 4.33
C ALA A 52 1.04 -17.27 2.80
N ARG A 53 1.45 -18.38 2.21
CA ARG A 53 1.32 -18.61 0.77
C ARG A 53 -0.13 -18.56 0.31
N GLN A 54 -1.04 -19.17 1.06
CA GLN A 54 -2.48 -19.13 0.77
C GLN A 54 -3.05 -17.73 0.96
N MET A 55 -2.69 -17.04 2.05
CA MET A 55 -3.17 -15.70 2.38
C MET A 55 -2.71 -14.65 1.36
N VAL A 56 -1.45 -14.69 0.98
CA VAL A 56 -0.87 -13.80 -0.04
C VAL A 56 -1.51 -14.06 -1.42
N GLY A 57 -1.77 -15.33 -1.75
CA GLY A 57 -2.46 -15.73 -2.97
C GLY A 57 -1.74 -15.24 -4.22
N LYS A 58 -2.47 -14.55 -5.10
CA LYS A 58 -1.96 -14.04 -6.39
C LYS A 58 -1.14 -12.76 -6.30
N ARG A 59 -1.00 -12.17 -5.11
CA ARG A 59 -0.18 -10.98 -4.90
C ARG A 59 1.29 -11.31 -5.10
N SER A 60 2.03 -10.41 -5.72
CA SER A 60 3.49 -10.50 -5.79
C SER A 60 4.10 -9.13 -5.58
N ASN A 61 5.29 -9.08 -4.98
CA ASN A 61 5.99 -7.82 -4.78
C ASN A 61 6.34 -7.12 -6.11
N LYS A 62 6.52 -7.88 -7.20
CA LYS A 62 6.69 -7.31 -8.54
C LYS A 62 5.46 -6.53 -8.99
N LYS A 63 4.25 -7.10 -8.86
CA LYS A 63 2.99 -6.42 -9.19
C LYS A 63 2.77 -5.20 -8.27
N ILE A 64 3.07 -5.34 -6.98
CA ILE A 64 2.93 -4.27 -5.98
C ILE A 64 3.84 -3.10 -6.33
N LEU A 65 5.11 -3.33 -6.64
CA LEU A 65 6.06 -2.27 -7.00
C LEU A 65 5.64 -1.56 -8.28
N ALA A 66 5.22 -2.29 -9.31
CA ALA A 66 4.74 -1.69 -10.56
C ALA A 66 3.52 -0.79 -10.32
N LEU A 67 2.54 -1.25 -9.52
CA LEU A 67 1.36 -0.44 -9.19
C LEU A 67 1.73 0.77 -8.32
N ASN A 68 2.68 0.63 -7.40
CA ASN A 68 3.15 1.74 -6.57
C ASN A 68 3.83 2.85 -7.38
N GLU A 69 4.53 2.54 -8.45
CA GLU A 69 5.09 3.55 -9.37
C GLU A 69 3.98 4.38 -10.01
N GLU A 70 2.92 3.74 -10.50
CA GLU A 70 1.76 4.44 -11.07
C GLU A 70 0.99 5.25 -10.01
N LEU A 71 0.83 4.72 -8.81
CA LEU A 71 0.20 5.45 -7.69
C LEU A 71 1.01 6.67 -7.27
N HIS A 72 2.33 6.58 -7.30
CA HIS A 72 3.20 7.74 -7.06
C HIS A 72 2.98 8.83 -8.12
N ASN A 73 2.91 8.46 -9.40
CA ASN A 73 2.61 9.41 -10.48
C ASN A 73 1.26 10.10 -10.25
N ILE A 74 0.22 9.35 -9.88
CA ILE A 74 -1.10 9.89 -9.52
C ILE A 74 -1.00 10.87 -8.35
N ALA A 75 -0.23 10.54 -7.31
CA ALA A 75 -0.03 11.43 -6.17
C ALA A 75 0.61 12.76 -6.57
N VAL A 76 1.62 12.71 -7.44
CA VAL A 76 2.31 13.91 -7.96
C VAL A 76 1.34 14.75 -8.80
N GLU A 77 0.62 14.15 -9.74
CA GLU A 77 -0.34 14.83 -10.62
C GLU A 77 -1.46 15.51 -9.83
N ASN A 78 -1.96 14.85 -8.78
CA ASN A 78 -3.04 15.37 -7.94
C ASN A 78 -2.54 16.24 -6.76
N LYS A 79 -1.23 16.44 -6.64
CA LYS A 79 -0.60 17.24 -5.56
C LYS A 79 -1.00 16.76 -4.14
N VAL A 80 -1.18 15.45 -3.99
CA VAL A 80 -1.42 14.82 -2.69
C VAL A 80 -0.12 14.27 -2.10
N HIS A 81 -0.08 14.14 -0.77
CA HIS A 81 1.11 13.63 -0.10
C HIS A 81 1.30 12.14 -0.41
N TRP A 82 2.48 11.77 -0.89
CA TRP A 82 2.87 10.37 -1.11
C TRP A 82 3.64 9.83 0.09
N LEU A 83 3.22 8.67 0.60
CA LEU A 83 3.90 7.99 1.70
C LEU A 83 4.26 6.56 1.28
N ASP A 84 5.55 6.31 1.12
CA ASP A 84 6.07 4.98 0.81
C ASP A 84 6.79 4.38 2.02
N LEU A 85 6.19 3.33 2.60
CA LEU A 85 6.74 2.57 3.73
C LEU A 85 7.26 1.20 3.32
N THR A 86 7.34 0.90 2.02
CA THR A 86 7.75 -0.42 1.53
C THR A 86 9.13 -0.83 2.06
N LYS A 87 10.09 0.09 2.06
CA LYS A 87 11.44 -0.19 2.60
C LYS A 87 11.45 -0.39 4.12
N CYS A 88 10.65 0.39 4.86
CA CYS A 88 10.58 0.29 6.32
C CYS A 88 9.97 -1.04 6.79
N LEU A 89 9.09 -1.62 5.98
CA LEU A 89 8.37 -2.86 6.28
C LEU A 89 9.01 -4.09 5.64
N SER A 90 10.03 -3.93 4.81
CA SER A 90 10.68 -5.02 4.09
C SER A 90 11.86 -5.64 4.82
N ASP A 91 12.04 -6.96 4.61
CA ASP A 91 13.29 -7.65 4.88
C ASP A 91 14.36 -7.30 3.82
N LYS A 92 15.57 -7.84 3.98
CA LYS A 92 16.69 -7.64 3.04
C LYS A 92 16.42 -8.15 1.61
N LYS A 93 15.36 -8.94 1.42
CA LYS A 93 14.93 -9.50 0.13
C LYS A 93 13.71 -8.77 -0.45
N GLY A 94 13.32 -7.63 0.13
CA GLY A 94 12.17 -6.85 -0.32
C GLY A 94 10.80 -7.48 -0.02
N ARG A 95 10.71 -8.44 0.90
CA ARG A 95 9.46 -9.08 1.33
C ARG A 95 9.02 -8.47 2.64
N LEU A 96 7.72 -8.49 2.92
CA LEU A 96 7.21 -8.07 4.23
C LEU A 96 7.95 -8.82 5.33
N ALA A 97 8.59 -8.07 6.23
CA ALA A 97 9.42 -8.65 7.29
C ALA A 97 8.54 -9.46 8.26
N LYS A 98 9.02 -10.63 8.65
CA LYS A 98 8.29 -11.56 9.53
C LYS A 98 7.92 -10.93 10.87
N GLU A 99 8.76 -10.06 11.39
CA GLU A 99 8.54 -9.32 12.63
C GLU A 99 7.37 -8.33 12.57
N TYR A 100 6.93 -7.93 11.37
CA TYR A 100 5.88 -6.93 11.16
C TYR A 100 4.55 -7.51 10.70
N CYS A 101 4.44 -8.82 10.53
CA CYS A 101 3.20 -9.44 10.04
C CYS A 101 2.84 -10.75 10.75
N TYR A 102 1.56 -11.11 10.63
CA TYR A 102 1.04 -12.39 11.14
C TYR A 102 1.13 -13.50 10.11
N ASP A 103 0.76 -13.19 8.88
CA ASP A 103 0.43 -14.16 7.84
C ASP A 103 1.03 -13.83 6.47
N GLY A 104 2.03 -12.96 6.45
CA GLY A 104 2.68 -12.51 5.22
C GLY A 104 1.92 -11.45 4.43
N LEU A 105 0.74 -11.02 4.89
CA LEU A 105 -0.10 -9.99 4.29
C LEU A 105 -0.51 -8.91 5.29
N HIS A 106 -1.02 -9.29 6.46
CA HIS A 106 -1.54 -8.36 7.46
C HIS A 106 -0.48 -7.98 8.48
N LEU A 107 -0.39 -6.69 8.78
CA LEU A 107 0.53 -6.19 9.80
C LEU A 107 0.09 -6.64 11.20
N ASN A 108 1.08 -6.95 12.02
CA ASN A 108 0.92 -7.13 13.46
C ASN A 108 1.13 -5.79 14.21
N ALA A 109 1.07 -5.81 15.53
CA ALA A 109 1.23 -4.60 16.35
C ALA A 109 2.56 -3.87 16.09
N GLN A 110 3.66 -4.59 15.85
CA GLN A 110 4.96 -3.98 15.53
C GLN A 110 4.95 -3.31 14.17
N GLY A 111 4.34 -3.94 13.14
CA GLY A 111 4.17 -3.34 11.83
C GLY A 111 3.32 -2.08 11.89
N PHE A 112 2.20 -2.10 12.62
CA PHE A 112 1.37 -0.90 12.82
C PHE A 112 2.10 0.21 13.58
N LYS A 113 2.99 -0.12 14.52
CA LYS A 113 3.82 0.88 15.20
C LYS A 113 4.74 1.60 14.21
N VAL A 114 5.42 0.88 13.31
CA VAL A 114 6.25 1.47 12.26
C VAL A 114 5.43 2.43 11.39
N VAL A 115 4.23 2.01 10.99
CA VAL A 115 3.31 2.85 10.20
C VAL A 115 2.91 4.12 10.95
N ALA A 116 2.49 3.98 12.22
CA ALA A 116 2.05 5.09 13.05
C ALA A 116 3.17 6.14 13.26
N GLU A 117 4.40 5.71 13.52
CA GLU A 117 5.56 6.60 13.67
C GLU A 117 5.82 7.46 12.44
N LYS A 118 5.42 7.00 11.26
CA LYS A 118 5.58 7.74 10.00
C LYS A 118 4.35 8.58 9.61
N ILE A 119 3.15 8.15 9.99
CA ILE A 119 1.92 8.88 9.65
C ILE A 119 1.65 10.01 10.63
N ILE A 120 1.81 9.79 11.95
CA ILE A 120 1.46 10.78 12.98
C ILE A 120 2.06 12.17 12.74
N PRO A 121 3.36 12.30 12.37
CA PRO A 121 3.93 13.61 12.07
C PRO A 121 3.27 14.34 10.88
N LEU A 122 2.61 13.61 9.97
CA LEU A 122 1.95 14.17 8.80
C LEU A 122 0.52 14.65 9.08
N LEU A 123 -0.02 14.30 10.24
CA LEU A 123 -1.39 14.68 10.65
C LEU A 123 -1.46 16.02 11.41
N LYS A 124 -0.33 16.67 11.59
CA LYS A 124 -0.22 17.92 12.35
C LYS A 124 -0.32 19.16 11.47
#